data_bebbf8282e9d6fc310888ec3a119aba9
#
_entry.id   bebbf8282e9d6fc310888ec3a119aba9
#
_cell.length_a   1.000
_cell.length_b   1.000
_cell.length_c   1.000
_cell.angle_alpha   90.00
_cell.angle_beta   90.00
_cell.angle_gamma   90.00
#
_symmetry.space_group_name_H-M   'P 1'
#
loop_
_entity.id
_entity.type
_entity.pdbx_description
1 polymer ?
#
loop_
_entity_poly.entity_id
_entity_poly.type
_entity_poly.pdbx_seq_one_letter_code
_entity_poly.pdbx_strand_id
1 'polypeptide(L)'
;MTPHVMQVVYALAAGGSEMVARAIAAGGVARRFRMSVAALHRNGSLEPLLRAGGVATHVVNRADGFQPGVLARMYRLFRRERVDVVLTHHLGQLLYSAPGARLAGCRLIHVEHEYFTLGAPRDRRRLRLAARLAERVVGVSEEVVDFLVRDVGLPRAKVVLIRNGVDTERFAPPRNGERAALGVPSGVPVIGTVGRLDPAKDHGTLIGAFRRVLETSPEARLVIIGDGPRRRELEAAIGAHGLRGRVVLLGERLDVAALLPALDVFVLSSIQEGLSLALLEAMACARPVVVTDVGAAAGVVGDGDAGLVVAPKDAEGLAAAIAFLLSDREGAALLGGRARRLVERRYDLRETVGSYLALCVGGARAGVAA
;
A
#
# COMPACT_ATOMS: atom_id res chain seq x y z
N MET A 1 10.45 -9.78 -29.15
CA MET A 1 10.86 -10.42 -27.87
C MET A 1 10.12 -9.72 -26.75
N THR A 2 9.66 -10.47 -25.74
CA THR A 2 9.04 -9.88 -24.55
C THR A 2 10.11 -9.21 -23.70
N PRO A 3 9.92 -7.96 -23.24
CA PRO A 3 10.96 -7.22 -22.57
C PRO A 3 11.28 -7.78 -21.17
N HIS A 4 12.53 -7.60 -20.73
CA HIS A 4 12.92 -7.81 -19.35
C HIS A 4 12.62 -6.55 -18.54
N VAL A 5 11.67 -6.65 -17.61
CA VAL A 5 11.28 -5.57 -16.71
C VAL A 5 11.92 -5.81 -15.33
N MET A 6 12.73 -4.86 -14.89
CA MET A 6 13.29 -4.85 -13.54
C MET A 6 12.61 -3.78 -12.69
N GLN A 7 11.96 -4.19 -11.61
CA GLN A 7 11.42 -3.26 -10.63
C GLN A 7 12.46 -2.96 -9.56
N VAL A 8 12.54 -1.71 -9.13
CA VAL A 8 13.47 -1.27 -8.06
C VAL A 8 12.67 -0.75 -6.89
N VAL A 9 12.79 -1.45 -5.75
CA VAL A 9 12.08 -1.19 -4.50
C VAL A 9 13.03 -0.85 -3.36
N TYR A 10 12.51 -0.43 -2.21
CA TYR A 10 13.32 -0.14 -1.03
C TYR A 10 13.92 -1.41 -0.42
N ALA A 11 13.08 -2.39 -0.11
CA ALA A 11 13.46 -3.68 0.48
C ALA A 11 12.56 -4.79 -0.07
N LEU A 12 12.91 -6.06 0.12
CA LEU A 12 12.03 -7.21 -0.19
C LEU A 12 11.18 -7.59 1.03
N ALA A 13 10.68 -6.61 1.77
CA ALA A 13 9.82 -6.79 2.94
C ALA A 13 8.36 -6.44 2.59
N ALA A 14 7.39 -6.86 3.40
CA ALA A 14 5.99 -6.55 3.17
C ALA A 14 5.70 -5.06 3.45
N GLY A 15 5.53 -4.29 2.39
CA GLY A 15 5.11 -2.89 2.39
C GLY A 15 4.15 -2.64 1.23
N GLY A 16 3.38 -1.55 1.26
CA GLY A 16 2.39 -1.26 0.21
C GLY A 16 2.99 -1.25 -1.19
N SER A 17 4.04 -0.46 -1.41
CA SER A 17 4.74 -0.36 -2.70
C SER A 17 5.38 -1.68 -3.14
N GLU A 18 5.91 -2.45 -2.20
CA GLU A 18 6.52 -3.75 -2.45
C GLU A 18 5.47 -4.81 -2.82
N MET A 19 4.26 -4.74 -2.24
CA MET A 19 3.14 -5.60 -2.62
C MET A 19 2.63 -5.28 -4.02
N VAL A 20 2.57 -3.99 -4.41
CA VAL A 20 2.30 -3.58 -5.80
C VAL A 20 3.36 -4.12 -6.75
N ALA A 21 4.64 -3.96 -6.42
CA ALA A 21 5.74 -4.48 -7.22
C ALA A 21 5.66 -6.01 -7.38
N ARG A 22 5.33 -6.73 -6.30
CA ARG A 22 5.10 -8.19 -6.34
C ARG A 22 3.94 -8.55 -7.27
N ALA A 23 2.82 -7.83 -7.20
CA ALA A 23 1.66 -8.10 -8.05
C ALA A 23 1.97 -7.86 -9.54
N ILE A 24 2.66 -6.77 -9.87
CA ILE A 24 3.12 -6.49 -11.24
C ILE A 24 4.07 -7.59 -11.72
N ALA A 25 5.01 -8.03 -10.86
CA ALA A 25 5.96 -9.09 -11.22
C ALA A 25 5.24 -10.42 -11.50
N ALA A 26 4.35 -10.86 -10.62
CA ALA A 26 3.57 -12.09 -10.80
C ALA A 26 2.71 -12.05 -12.07
N GLY A 27 2.00 -10.94 -12.29
CA GLY A 27 1.20 -10.76 -13.50
C GLY A 27 2.03 -10.65 -14.78
N GLY A 28 3.26 -10.15 -14.69
CA GLY A 28 4.23 -10.15 -15.79
C GLY A 28 4.69 -11.56 -16.15
N VAL A 29 5.06 -12.37 -15.15
CA VAL A 29 5.43 -13.78 -15.36
C VAL A 29 4.28 -14.56 -16.00
N ALA A 30 3.05 -14.39 -15.52
CA ALA A 30 1.87 -15.02 -16.08
C ALA A 30 1.63 -14.64 -17.56
N ARG A 31 2.08 -13.46 -17.98
CA ARG A 31 2.04 -12.97 -19.38
C ARG A 31 3.36 -13.16 -20.15
N ARG A 32 4.24 -14.02 -19.63
CA ARG A 32 5.53 -14.41 -20.20
C ARG A 32 6.57 -13.28 -20.31
N PHE A 33 6.46 -12.22 -19.52
CA PHE A 33 7.54 -11.25 -19.36
C PHE A 33 8.68 -11.85 -18.55
N ARG A 34 9.91 -11.47 -18.87
CA ARG A 34 11.01 -11.69 -17.95
C ARG A 34 10.93 -10.63 -16.85
N MET A 35 10.71 -11.05 -15.60
CA MET A 35 10.53 -10.15 -14.47
C MET A 35 11.65 -10.32 -13.45
N SER A 36 12.13 -9.20 -12.90
CA SER A 36 13.04 -9.21 -11.76
C SER A 36 12.73 -8.05 -10.80
N VAL A 37 13.10 -8.21 -9.54
CA VAL A 37 12.96 -7.18 -8.50
C VAL A 37 14.32 -6.95 -7.83
N ALA A 38 14.77 -5.70 -7.81
CA ALA A 38 15.98 -5.28 -7.12
C ALA A 38 15.63 -4.42 -5.90
N ALA A 39 16.07 -4.84 -4.72
CA ALA A 39 15.99 -4.04 -3.50
C ALA A 39 17.25 -3.20 -3.33
N LEU A 40 17.10 -1.91 -3.03
CA LEU A 40 18.26 -1.05 -2.75
C LEU A 40 18.90 -1.39 -1.41
N HIS A 41 18.10 -1.63 -0.36
CA HIS A 41 18.61 -1.76 1.00
C HIS A 41 18.85 -3.19 1.43
N ARG A 42 17.81 -4.00 1.58
CA ARG A 42 17.91 -5.31 2.21
C ARG A 42 16.91 -6.32 1.66
N ASN A 43 17.18 -7.56 1.95
CA ASN A 43 16.25 -8.67 1.78
C ASN A 43 15.09 -8.62 2.79
N GLY A 44 14.08 -9.48 2.63
CA GLY A 44 12.93 -9.56 3.52
C GLY A 44 11.95 -10.68 3.17
N SER A 45 10.81 -10.64 3.81
CA SER A 45 9.75 -11.67 3.77
C SER A 45 9.17 -11.96 2.37
N LEU A 46 9.30 -11.03 1.42
CA LEU A 46 8.79 -11.22 0.06
C LEU A 46 9.74 -11.99 -0.87
N GLU A 47 11.04 -12.09 -0.55
CA GLU A 47 12.00 -12.76 -1.45
C GLU A 47 11.63 -14.20 -1.76
N PRO A 48 11.31 -15.07 -0.78
CA PRO A 48 10.92 -16.44 -1.07
C PRO A 48 9.69 -16.55 -1.98
N LEU A 49 8.71 -15.65 -1.79
CA LEU A 49 7.49 -15.62 -2.58
C LEU A 49 7.74 -15.18 -4.03
N LEU A 50 8.62 -14.20 -4.23
CA LEU A 50 9.02 -13.73 -5.57
C LEU A 50 9.75 -14.84 -6.32
N ARG A 51 10.73 -15.50 -5.68
CA ARG A 51 11.49 -16.59 -6.28
C ARG A 51 10.61 -17.80 -6.62
N ALA A 52 9.72 -18.19 -5.72
CA ALA A 52 8.75 -19.25 -5.98
C ALA A 52 7.82 -18.92 -7.16
N GLY A 53 7.51 -17.64 -7.39
CA GLY A 53 6.77 -17.14 -8.52
C GLY A 53 7.59 -16.97 -9.81
N GLY A 54 8.84 -17.43 -9.89
CA GLY A 54 9.69 -17.32 -11.07
C GLY A 54 10.30 -15.92 -11.30
N VAL A 55 10.29 -15.07 -10.28
CA VAL A 55 10.84 -13.70 -10.35
C VAL A 55 12.27 -13.69 -9.79
N ALA A 56 13.25 -13.25 -10.58
CA ALA A 56 14.61 -13.09 -10.12
C ALA A 56 14.72 -11.92 -9.13
N THR A 57 15.48 -12.10 -8.04
CA THR A 57 15.66 -11.09 -6.99
C THR A 57 17.11 -10.67 -6.85
N HIS A 58 17.35 -9.38 -6.63
CA HIS A 58 18.68 -8.81 -6.41
C HIS A 58 18.64 -7.89 -5.19
N VAL A 59 19.74 -7.87 -4.41
CA VAL A 59 19.89 -6.94 -3.28
C VAL A 59 21.17 -6.14 -3.48
N VAL A 60 21.04 -4.81 -3.50
CA VAL A 60 22.14 -3.90 -3.76
C VAL A 60 22.94 -3.57 -2.50
N ASN A 61 22.35 -3.79 -1.31
CA ASN A 61 22.93 -3.52 0.00
C ASN A 61 23.42 -2.07 0.14
N ARG A 62 22.50 -1.12 -0.09
CA ARG A 62 22.75 0.29 0.16
C ARG A 62 22.63 0.56 1.66
N ALA A 63 23.67 1.13 2.27
CA ALA A 63 23.56 1.67 3.62
C ALA A 63 22.92 3.07 3.62
N ASP A 64 22.70 3.63 4.80
CA ASP A 64 22.12 4.98 4.92
C ASP A 64 23.04 6.07 4.36
N GLY A 65 22.43 7.20 4.01
CA GLY A 65 23.13 8.31 3.38
C GLY A 65 23.31 8.15 1.86
N PHE A 66 23.97 9.12 1.25
CA PHE A 66 24.26 9.12 -0.20
C PHE A 66 25.51 8.28 -0.49
N GLN A 67 25.38 7.28 -1.36
CA GLN A 67 26.45 6.36 -1.76
C GLN A 67 26.67 6.36 -3.26
N PRO A 68 27.63 7.10 -3.80
CA PRO A 68 27.89 7.18 -5.24
C PRO A 68 28.15 5.82 -5.89
N GLY A 69 28.82 4.90 -5.18
CA GLY A 69 29.09 3.54 -5.67
C GLY A 69 27.84 2.72 -5.99
N VAL A 70 26.67 3.07 -5.43
CA VAL A 70 25.40 2.42 -5.76
C VAL A 70 25.00 2.73 -7.20
N LEU A 71 25.25 3.95 -7.69
CA LEU A 71 24.95 4.32 -9.08
C LEU A 71 25.67 3.38 -10.07
N ALA A 72 26.96 3.11 -9.82
CA ALA A 72 27.74 2.19 -10.64
C ALA A 72 27.26 0.73 -10.51
N ARG A 73 26.84 0.30 -9.28
CA ARG A 73 26.25 -1.03 -9.07
C ARG A 73 24.95 -1.20 -9.85
N MET A 74 24.08 -0.19 -9.84
CA MET A 74 22.82 -0.20 -10.59
C MET A 74 23.07 -0.28 -12.09
N TYR A 75 23.98 0.54 -12.64
CA TYR A 75 24.37 0.45 -14.05
C TYR A 75 24.86 -0.96 -14.43
N ARG A 76 25.81 -1.53 -13.64
CA ARG A 76 26.33 -2.88 -13.90
C ARG A 76 25.23 -3.94 -13.81
N LEU A 77 24.31 -3.82 -12.86
CA LEU A 77 23.18 -4.73 -12.72
C LEU A 77 22.28 -4.69 -13.95
N PHE A 78 21.88 -3.50 -14.43
CA PHE A 78 21.03 -3.36 -15.61
C PHE A 78 21.69 -3.94 -16.87
N ARG A 79 22.98 -3.69 -17.04
CA ARG A 79 23.76 -4.24 -18.18
C ARG A 79 23.91 -5.76 -18.11
N ARG A 80 24.28 -6.30 -16.94
CA ARG A 80 24.47 -7.74 -16.73
C ARG A 80 23.19 -8.52 -16.98
N GLU A 81 22.08 -8.01 -16.45
CA GLU A 81 20.77 -8.66 -16.57
C GLU A 81 20.09 -8.38 -17.92
N ARG A 82 20.65 -7.51 -18.77
CA ARG A 82 20.07 -7.08 -20.06
C ARG A 82 18.63 -6.57 -19.85
N VAL A 83 18.49 -5.58 -18.95
CA VAL A 83 17.21 -4.99 -18.61
C VAL A 83 16.74 -4.06 -19.73
N ASP A 84 15.51 -4.22 -20.20
CA ASP A 84 14.91 -3.35 -21.21
C ASP A 84 14.15 -2.19 -20.57
N VAL A 85 13.44 -2.48 -19.46
CA VAL A 85 12.60 -1.50 -18.75
C VAL A 85 12.91 -1.53 -17.25
N VAL A 86 13.22 -0.37 -16.70
CA VAL A 86 13.36 -0.16 -15.25
C VAL A 86 12.10 0.54 -14.72
N LEU A 87 11.45 -0.09 -13.74
CA LEU A 87 10.31 0.47 -13.03
C LEU A 87 10.73 0.80 -11.60
N THR A 88 10.80 2.08 -11.24
CA THR A 88 11.23 2.52 -9.90
C THR A 88 10.06 2.92 -9.03
N HIS A 89 10.10 2.59 -7.74
CA HIS A 89 9.09 2.95 -6.75
C HIS A 89 9.69 3.91 -5.73
N HIS A 90 9.08 5.11 -5.57
CA HIS A 90 9.53 6.23 -4.73
C HIS A 90 10.83 6.95 -5.19
N LEU A 91 11.01 8.18 -4.72
CA LEU A 91 12.12 9.08 -5.09
C LEU A 91 13.51 8.46 -4.90
N GLY A 92 13.75 7.76 -3.78
CA GLY A 92 15.07 7.19 -3.48
C GLY A 92 15.53 6.20 -4.55
N GLN A 93 14.64 5.33 -4.99
CA GLN A 93 14.89 4.33 -6.04
C GLN A 93 15.09 4.99 -7.40
N LEU A 94 14.33 6.03 -7.70
CA LEU A 94 14.52 6.83 -8.93
C LEU A 94 15.91 7.45 -8.97
N LEU A 95 16.33 8.12 -7.89
CA LEU A 95 17.62 8.83 -7.84
C LEU A 95 18.82 7.90 -8.08
N TYR A 96 18.79 6.68 -7.52
CA TYR A 96 19.86 5.71 -7.70
C TYR A 96 19.78 4.92 -9.01
N SER A 97 18.60 4.82 -9.63
CA SER A 97 18.42 4.04 -10.86
C SER A 97 18.51 4.86 -12.13
N ALA A 98 18.02 6.10 -12.12
CA ALA A 98 17.85 6.89 -13.35
C ALA A 98 19.13 7.11 -14.14
N PRO A 99 20.28 7.47 -13.54
CA PRO A 99 21.53 7.62 -14.30
C PRO A 99 21.99 6.29 -14.91
N GLY A 100 21.95 5.21 -14.14
CA GLY A 100 22.35 3.87 -14.60
C GLY A 100 21.44 3.33 -15.71
N ALA A 101 20.14 3.51 -15.59
CA ALA A 101 19.16 3.10 -16.60
C ALA A 101 19.40 3.86 -17.93
N ARG A 102 19.60 5.18 -17.86
CA ARG A 102 19.91 6.00 -19.04
C ARG A 102 21.19 5.55 -19.75
N LEU A 103 22.27 5.29 -19.00
CA LEU A 103 23.54 4.82 -19.52
C LEU A 103 23.48 3.40 -20.08
N ALA A 104 22.64 2.54 -19.50
CA ALA A 104 22.43 1.18 -19.96
C ALA A 104 21.50 1.08 -21.17
N GLY A 105 20.85 2.17 -21.59
CA GLY A 105 19.88 2.18 -22.69
C GLY A 105 18.50 1.64 -22.29
N CYS A 106 18.21 1.50 -20.98
CA CYS A 106 16.92 1.05 -20.51
C CYS A 106 15.88 2.17 -20.61
N ARG A 107 14.62 1.80 -20.92
CA ARG A 107 13.48 2.68 -20.67
C ARG A 107 13.24 2.79 -19.17
N LEU A 108 12.87 3.96 -18.68
CA LEU A 108 12.65 4.23 -17.27
C LEU A 108 11.25 4.73 -17.04
N ILE A 109 10.51 4.02 -16.20
CA ILE A 109 9.18 4.41 -15.70
C ILE A 109 9.31 4.60 -14.19
N HIS A 110 8.74 5.67 -13.66
CA HIS A 110 8.74 5.95 -12.23
C HIS A 110 7.33 5.86 -11.66
N VAL A 111 7.19 5.28 -10.48
CA VAL A 111 5.93 5.16 -9.75
C VAL A 111 6.04 5.90 -8.43
N GLU A 112 5.14 6.85 -8.20
CA GLU A 112 5.01 7.51 -6.91
C GLU A 112 3.76 7.02 -6.20
N HIS A 113 3.95 6.55 -4.96
CA HIS A 113 2.89 5.93 -4.16
C HIS A 113 2.26 6.87 -3.15
N GLU A 114 2.94 7.99 -2.87
CA GLU A 114 2.54 8.93 -1.83
C GLU A 114 3.18 10.30 -2.11
N TYR A 115 2.66 11.35 -1.53
CA TYR A 115 3.17 12.71 -1.73
C TYR A 115 3.76 13.32 -0.46
N PHE A 116 3.45 12.79 0.70
CA PHE A 116 3.87 13.36 1.98
C PHE A 116 5.38 13.23 2.24
N THR A 117 6.04 12.18 1.73
CA THR A 117 7.51 12.06 1.77
C THR A 117 8.22 13.11 0.91
N LEU A 118 7.49 13.77 0.00
CA LEU A 118 7.95 14.84 -0.87
C LEU A 118 7.59 16.23 -0.35
N GLY A 119 7.26 16.37 0.93
CA GLY A 119 6.87 17.65 1.55
C GLY A 119 7.93 18.73 1.47
N ALA A 120 9.23 18.38 1.51
CA ALA A 120 10.31 19.34 1.42
C ALA A 120 10.52 19.83 -0.03
N PRO A 121 10.66 21.15 -0.28
CA PRO A 121 10.91 21.70 -1.62
C PRO A 121 12.12 21.10 -2.33
N ARG A 122 13.16 20.74 -1.59
CA ARG A 122 14.36 20.08 -2.10
C ARG A 122 14.04 18.71 -2.74
N ASP A 123 13.12 17.94 -2.14
CA ASP A 123 12.81 16.60 -2.62
C ASP A 123 11.89 16.67 -3.84
N ARG A 124 10.96 17.62 -3.88
CA ARG A 124 10.20 17.96 -5.10
C ARG A 124 11.11 18.37 -6.26
N ARG A 125 12.12 19.21 -5.99
CA ARG A 125 13.12 19.59 -7.02
C ARG A 125 13.94 18.39 -7.49
N ARG A 126 14.37 17.52 -6.58
CA ARG A 126 15.09 16.27 -6.91
C ARG A 126 14.25 15.36 -7.79
N LEU A 127 12.97 15.16 -7.40
CA LEU A 127 12.04 14.37 -8.20
C LEU A 127 11.87 14.97 -9.59
N ARG A 128 11.62 16.28 -9.71
CA ARG A 128 11.48 16.97 -11.00
C ARG A 128 12.69 16.77 -11.90
N LEU A 129 13.89 16.87 -11.35
CA LEU A 129 15.13 16.70 -12.13
C LEU A 129 15.34 15.25 -12.56
N ALA A 130 15.19 14.30 -11.65
CA ALA A 130 15.38 12.87 -11.95
C ALA A 130 14.30 12.33 -12.91
N ALA A 131 13.06 12.80 -12.76
CA ALA A 131 11.96 12.45 -13.63
C ALA A 131 12.14 12.89 -15.08
N ARG A 132 13.08 13.82 -15.39
CA ARG A 132 13.43 14.13 -16.79
C ARG A 132 13.96 12.92 -17.53
N LEU A 133 14.63 12.01 -16.82
CA LEU A 133 15.18 10.77 -17.38
C LEU A 133 14.13 9.65 -17.51
N ALA A 134 13.01 9.77 -16.81
CA ALA A 134 11.90 8.82 -16.94
C ALA A 134 11.06 9.12 -18.20
N GLU A 135 10.59 8.08 -18.88
CA GLU A 135 9.66 8.19 -20.01
C GLU A 135 8.25 8.58 -19.51
N ARG A 136 7.81 7.94 -18.43
CA ARG A 136 6.54 8.21 -17.77
C ARG A 136 6.73 8.25 -16.24
N VAL A 137 5.86 9.00 -15.59
CA VAL A 137 5.71 9.02 -14.14
C VAL A 137 4.29 8.61 -13.82
N VAL A 138 4.13 7.59 -13.00
CA VAL A 138 2.83 7.06 -12.59
C VAL A 138 2.50 7.59 -11.20
N GLY A 139 1.30 8.16 -11.03
CA GLY A 139 0.69 8.39 -9.74
C GLY A 139 -0.37 7.31 -9.48
N VAL A 140 -0.41 6.78 -8.25
CA VAL A 140 -1.30 5.67 -7.88
C VAL A 140 -2.72 6.11 -7.49
N SER A 141 -2.96 7.42 -7.43
CA SER A 141 -4.27 8.04 -7.21
C SER A 141 -4.33 9.41 -7.89
N GLU A 142 -5.51 10.00 -7.97
CA GLU A 142 -5.72 11.34 -8.52
C GLU A 142 -4.95 12.39 -7.73
N GLU A 143 -4.95 12.30 -6.41
CA GLU A 143 -4.26 13.22 -5.50
C GLU A 143 -2.75 13.18 -5.75
N VAL A 144 -2.18 11.99 -5.96
CA VAL A 144 -0.76 11.83 -6.30
C VAL A 144 -0.48 12.42 -7.68
N VAL A 145 -1.35 12.21 -8.66
CA VAL A 145 -1.21 12.82 -10.01
C VAL A 145 -1.28 14.33 -9.94
N ASP A 146 -2.23 14.88 -9.21
CA ASP A 146 -2.40 16.34 -9.03
C ASP A 146 -1.17 16.94 -8.34
N PHE A 147 -0.66 16.30 -7.29
CA PHE A 147 0.57 16.72 -6.63
C PHE A 147 1.79 16.69 -7.58
N LEU A 148 1.94 15.64 -8.37
CA LEU A 148 3.04 15.54 -9.35
C LEU A 148 3.00 16.64 -10.40
N VAL A 149 1.80 17.04 -10.85
CA VAL A 149 1.62 18.09 -11.85
C VAL A 149 1.72 19.49 -11.22
N ARG A 150 1.00 19.77 -10.14
CA ARG A 150 0.86 21.12 -9.57
C ARG A 150 2.04 21.48 -8.66
N ASP A 151 2.43 20.59 -7.75
CA ASP A 151 3.42 20.88 -6.69
C ASP A 151 4.85 20.53 -7.14
N VAL A 152 5.04 19.38 -7.80
CA VAL A 152 6.34 18.99 -8.35
C VAL A 152 6.61 19.72 -9.67
N GLY A 153 5.56 20.07 -10.43
CA GLY A 153 5.65 20.78 -11.71
C GLY A 153 6.10 19.88 -12.86
N LEU A 154 5.62 18.64 -12.90
CA LEU A 154 5.85 17.75 -14.04
C LEU A 154 4.85 18.07 -15.17
N PRO A 155 5.26 17.97 -16.44
CA PRO A 155 4.33 18.10 -17.57
C PRO A 155 3.20 17.06 -17.48
N ARG A 156 1.93 17.49 -17.62
CA ARG A 156 0.77 16.58 -17.53
C ARG A 156 0.87 15.40 -18.51
N ALA A 157 1.38 15.63 -19.71
CA ALA A 157 1.59 14.58 -20.72
C ALA A 157 2.56 13.47 -20.28
N LYS A 158 3.40 13.73 -19.27
CA LYS A 158 4.35 12.77 -18.71
C LYS A 158 3.76 11.96 -17.57
N VAL A 159 2.73 12.46 -16.91
CA VAL A 159 2.12 11.85 -15.73
C VAL A 159 0.92 10.98 -16.13
N VAL A 160 0.90 9.75 -15.66
CA VAL A 160 -0.14 8.75 -15.93
C VAL A 160 -0.77 8.33 -14.61
N LEU A 161 -2.09 8.23 -14.58
CA LEU A 161 -2.81 7.62 -13.46
C LEU A 161 -2.89 6.11 -13.68
N ILE A 162 -2.37 5.33 -12.74
CA ILE A 162 -2.66 3.90 -12.61
C ILE A 162 -2.98 3.65 -11.14
N ARG A 163 -4.27 3.51 -10.83
CA ARG A 163 -4.71 3.26 -9.46
C ARG A 163 -4.18 1.92 -8.93
N ASN A 164 -3.85 1.88 -7.66
CA ASN A 164 -3.60 0.61 -6.99
C ASN A 164 -4.86 -0.26 -7.07
N GLY A 165 -4.67 -1.56 -7.26
CA GLY A 165 -5.75 -2.54 -7.28
C GLY A 165 -5.57 -3.62 -6.24
N VAL A 166 -6.63 -4.37 -6.00
CA VAL A 166 -6.66 -5.51 -5.09
C VAL A 166 -7.17 -6.77 -5.81
N ASP A 167 -6.63 -7.91 -5.40
CA ASP A 167 -7.07 -9.22 -5.86
C ASP A 167 -8.35 -9.62 -5.12
N THR A 168 -9.51 -9.40 -5.75
CA THR A 168 -10.84 -9.66 -5.16
C THR A 168 -11.20 -11.15 -5.10
N GLU A 169 -10.43 -12.02 -5.74
CA GLU A 169 -10.55 -13.48 -5.60
C GLU A 169 -9.83 -13.96 -4.33
N ARG A 170 -8.65 -13.41 -4.08
CA ARG A 170 -7.85 -13.68 -2.89
C ARG A 170 -8.43 -13.00 -1.64
N PHE A 171 -8.82 -11.74 -1.73
CA PHE A 171 -9.49 -10.98 -0.69
C PHE A 171 -11.00 -11.05 -0.91
N ALA A 172 -11.65 -11.97 -0.19
CA ALA A 172 -13.06 -12.28 -0.35
C ALA A 172 -13.77 -12.28 1.02
N PRO A 173 -15.09 -12.10 1.04
CA PRO A 173 -15.88 -12.27 2.25
C PRO A 173 -15.65 -13.65 2.88
N PRO A 174 -15.81 -13.79 4.21
CA PRO A 174 -15.58 -15.06 4.88
C PRO A 174 -16.52 -16.14 4.37
N ARG A 175 -15.96 -17.29 4.02
CA ARG A 175 -16.75 -18.50 3.78
C ARG A 175 -17.07 -19.21 5.10
N ASN A 176 -16.15 -19.18 6.06
CA ASN A 176 -16.32 -19.58 7.47
C ASN A 176 -15.28 -18.78 8.27
N GLY A 177 -15.74 -17.95 9.22
CA GLY A 177 -14.87 -16.97 9.90
C GLY A 177 -13.86 -17.64 10.85
N GLU A 178 -12.63 -17.77 10.43
CA GLU A 178 -11.52 -18.24 11.27
C GLU A 178 -10.97 -17.12 12.16
N ARG A 179 -11.68 -16.79 13.25
CA ARG A 179 -11.21 -15.80 14.25
C ARG A 179 -10.03 -16.28 15.09
N ALA A 180 -9.80 -17.60 15.15
CA ALA A 180 -8.72 -18.19 15.93
C ALA A 180 -7.32 -17.65 15.53
N ALA A 181 -7.11 -17.36 14.24
CA ALA A 181 -5.86 -16.79 13.74
C ALA A 181 -5.57 -15.36 14.22
N LEU A 182 -6.58 -14.65 14.73
CA LEU A 182 -6.45 -13.30 15.29
C LEU A 182 -6.00 -13.31 16.76
N GLY A 183 -5.95 -14.48 17.42
CA GLY A 183 -5.60 -14.58 18.84
C GLY A 183 -6.64 -13.95 19.77
N VAL A 184 -7.91 -13.91 19.35
CA VAL A 184 -9.03 -13.33 20.13
C VAL A 184 -10.11 -14.38 20.44
N PRO A 185 -10.86 -14.24 21.55
CA PRO A 185 -11.97 -15.14 21.85
C PRO A 185 -13.02 -15.15 20.75
N SER A 186 -13.73 -16.28 20.61
CA SER A 186 -14.87 -16.39 19.72
C SER A 186 -16.07 -15.56 20.23
N GLY A 187 -16.88 -15.04 19.30
CA GLY A 187 -18.14 -14.35 19.63
C GLY A 187 -17.99 -12.88 20.08
N VAL A 188 -16.76 -12.38 20.28
CA VAL A 188 -16.54 -10.96 20.64
C VAL A 188 -16.43 -10.08 19.40
N PRO A 189 -16.82 -8.78 19.47
CA PRO A 189 -16.56 -7.83 18.38
C PRO A 189 -15.06 -7.62 18.16
N VAL A 190 -14.61 -7.63 16.89
CA VAL A 190 -13.20 -7.45 16.52
C VAL A 190 -13.04 -6.25 15.59
N ILE A 191 -12.37 -5.25 16.09
CA ILE A 191 -11.93 -4.09 15.31
C ILE A 191 -10.49 -4.38 14.83
N GLY A 192 -10.17 -4.08 13.57
CA GLY A 192 -8.83 -4.33 13.09
C GLY A 192 -8.28 -3.24 12.18
N THR A 193 -6.95 -3.18 12.13
CA THR A 193 -6.21 -2.37 11.18
C THR A 193 -5.01 -3.13 10.63
N VAL A 194 -4.59 -2.80 9.41
CA VAL A 194 -3.39 -3.36 8.76
C VAL A 194 -2.51 -2.21 8.32
N GLY A 195 -1.26 -2.21 8.77
CA GLY A 195 -0.30 -1.20 8.35
C GLY A 195 1.00 -1.23 9.14
N ARG A 196 2.01 -0.56 8.61
CA ARG A 196 3.28 -0.40 9.29
C ARG A 196 3.12 0.43 10.57
N LEU A 197 3.77 0.03 11.66
CA LEU A 197 3.74 0.77 12.91
C LEU A 197 4.68 1.99 12.85
N ASP A 198 4.23 3.02 12.14
CA ASP A 198 4.94 4.30 11.95
C ASP A 198 4.02 5.51 12.25
N PRO A 199 4.58 6.73 12.33
CA PRO A 199 3.80 7.92 12.65
C PRO A 199 2.65 8.20 11.69
N ALA A 200 2.79 7.86 10.40
CA ALA A 200 1.77 8.17 9.38
C ALA A 200 0.46 7.38 9.58
N LYS A 201 0.51 6.22 10.22
CA LYS A 201 -0.66 5.35 10.47
C LYS A 201 -1.43 5.68 11.73
N ASP A 202 -0.84 6.47 12.63
CA ASP A 202 -1.44 6.99 13.86
C ASP A 202 -2.26 5.97 14.69
N HIS A 203 -1.67 4.79 14.90
CA HIS A 203 -2.27 3.75 15.73
C HIS A 203 -2.49 4.22 17.18
N GLY A 204 -1.79 5.27 17.64
CA GLY A 204 -2.01 5.88 18.95
C GLY A 204 -3.42 6.45 19.10
N THR A 205 -3.88 7.22 18.12
CA THR A 205 -5.27 7.72 18.09
C THR A 205 -6.28 6.58 18.05
N LEU A 206 -6.01 5.51 17.28
CA LEU A 206 -6.89 4.32 17.25
C LEU A 206 -6.96 3.62 18.63
N ILE A 207 -5.85 3.46 19.34
CA ILE A 207 -5.81 2.87 20.68
C ILE A 207 -6.62 3.75 21.66
N GLY A 208 -6.49 5.08 21.57
CA GLY A 208 -7.29 6.03 22.36
C GLY A 208 -8.78 5.94 22.05
N ALA A 209 -9.15 5.82 20.78
CA ALA A 209 -10.53 5.60 20.33
C ALA A 209 -11.10 4.27 20.86
N PHE A 210 -10.29 3.20 20.76
CA PHE A 210 -10.71 1.87 21.21
C PHE A 210 -11.02 1.84 22.72
N ARG A 211 -10.29 2.58 23.55
CA ARG A 211 -10.61 2.71 24.98
C ARG A 211 -12.04 3.23 25.19
N ARG A 212 -12.48 4.21 24.38
CA ARG A 212 -13.86 4.74 24.43
C ARG A 212 -14.88 3.72 23.90
N VAL A 213 -14.54 2.96 22.86
CA VAL A 213 -15.41 1.90 22.33
C VAL A 213 -15.76 0.86 23.41
N LEU A 214 -14.83 0.56 24.34
CA LEU A 214 -15.08 -0.38 25.44
C LEU A 214 -16.16 0.09 26.42
N GLU A 215 -16.53 1.37 26.44
CA GLU A 215 -17.63 1.90 27.27
C GLU A 215 -18.99 1.35 26.81
N THR A 216 -19.15 1.12 25.49
CA THR A 216 -20.38 0.58 24.89
C THR A 216 -20.26 -0.89 24.44
N SER A 217 -19.04 -1.36 24.23
CA SER A 217 -18.74 -2.72 23.77
C SER A 217 -17.60 -3.33 24.61
N PRO A 218 -17.84 -3.67 25.89
CA PRO A 218 -16.78 -4.05 26.85
C PRO A 218 -16.04 -5.33 26.48
N GLU A 219 -16.64 -6.21 25.66
CA GLU A 219 -16.01 -7.45 25.21
C GLU A 219 -15.19 -7.30 23.92
N ALA A 220 -15.21 -6.12 23.27
CA ALA A 220 -14.52 -5.89 22.02
C ALA A 220 -13.00 -6.13 22.11
N ARG A 221 -12.39 -6.44 20.98
CA ARG A 221 -10.94 -6.58 20.80
C ARG A 221 -10.47 -5.71 19.66
N LEU A 222 -9.28 -5.13 19.82
CA LEU A 222 -8.57 -4.44 18.76
C LEU A 222 -7.39 -5.30 18.31
N VAL A 223 -7.30 -5.54 17.00
CA VAL A 223 -6.19 -6.28 16.37
C VAL A 223 -5.44 -5.35 15.44
N ILE A 224 -4.15 -5.19 15.69
CA ILE A 224 -3.25 -4.39 14.85
C ILE A 224 -2.29 -5.34 14.13
N ILE A 225 -2.40 -5.40 12.80
CA ILE A 225 -1.62 -6.29 11.95
C ILE A 225 -0.53 -5.46 11.27
N GLY A 226 0.71 -5.75 11.60
CA GLY A 226 1.89 -5.06 11.09
C GLY A 226 2.98 -4.89 12.14
N ASP A 227 4.14 -4.45 11.69
CA ASP A 227 5.27 -4.15 12.55
C ASP A 227 5.92 -2.83 12.13
N GLY A 228 6.78 -2.27 12.99
CA GLY A 228 7.46 -1.03 12.68
C GLY A 228 8.13 -0.36 13.88
N PRO A 229 8.79 0.79 13.66
CA PRO A 229 9.61 1.44 14.67
C PRO A 229 8.86 1.88 15.94
N ARG A 230 7.53 2.10 15.84
CA ARG A 230 6.71 2.53 16.98
C ARG A 230 6.15 1.38 17.83
N ARG A 231 6.51 0.12 17.57
CA ARG A 231 5.96 -1.02 18.31
C ARG A 231 6.07 -0.86 19.83
N ARG A 232 7.26 -0.53 20.35
CA ARG A 232 7.48 -0.35 21.80
C ARG A 232 6.65 0.79 22.39
N GLU A 233 6.49 1.88 21.64
CA GLU A 233 5.66 3.02 22.04
C GLU A 233 4.18 2.62 22.15
N LEU A 234 3.68 1.85 21.17
CA LEU A 234 2.29 1.37 21.18
C LEU A 234 2.06 0.34 22.30
N GLU A 235 3.01 -0.54 22.59
CA GLU A 235 2.95 -1.48 23.71
C GLU A 235 2.89 -0.71 25.06
N ALA A 236 3.65 0.38 25.20
CA ALA A 236 3.58 1.25 26.37
C ALA A 236 2.23 1.96 26.49
N ALA A 237 1.69 2.49 25.37
CA ALA A 237 0.38 3.14 25.33
C ALA A 237 -0.76 2.16 25.69
N ILE A 238 -0.73 0.94 25.17
CA ILE A 238 -1.67 -0.14 25.54
C ILE A 238 -1.64 -0.40 27.05
N GLY A 239 -0.44 -0.46 27.65
CA GLY A 239 -0.27 -0.63 29.10
C GLY A 239 -0.81 0.56 29.90
N ALA A 240 -0.47 1.78 29.49
CA ALA A 240 -0.92 3.02 30.16
C ALA A 240 -2.44 3.22 30.14
N HIS A 241 -3.11 2.76 29.08
CA HIS A 241 -4.57 2.79 28.96
C HIS A 241 -5.27 1.59 29.61
N GLY A 242 -4.58 0.64 30.24
CA GLY A 242 -5.15 -0.56 30.84
C GLY A 242 -5.75 -1.55 29.83
N LEU A 243 -5.25 -1.54 28.57
CA LEU A 243 -5.81 -2.30 27.46
C LEU A 243 -5.08 -3.63 27.20
N ARG A 244 -4.21 -4.08 28.13
CA ARG A 244 -3.55 -5.39 28.04
C ARG A 244 -4.60 -6.51 27.95
N GLY A 245 -4.40 -7.44 26.99
CA GLY A 245 -5.38 -8.51 26.69
C GLY A 245 -6.62 -8.06 25.90
N ARG A 246 -6.80 -6.75 25.67
CA ARG A 246 -7.87 -6.19 24.82
C ARG A 246 -7.34 -5.76 23.45
N VAL A 247 -6.06 -5.41 23.35
CA VAL A 247 -5.35 -5.06 22.11
C VAL A 247 -4.30 -6.11 21.80
N VAL A 248 -4.31 -6.62 20.57
CA VAL A 248 -3.37 -7.63 20.05
C VAL A 248 -2.52 -7.01 18.95
N LEU A 249 -1.19 -7.02 19.12
CA LEU A 249 -0.23 -6.63 18.08
C LEU A 249 0.30 -7.90 17.41
N LEU A 250 -0.24 -8.28 16.24
CA LEU A 250 0.08 -9.53 15.55
C LEU A 250 1.46 -9.56 14.85
N GLY A 251 2.12 -8.39 14.74
CA GLY A 251 3.34 -8.30 13.96
C GLY A 251 3.09 -8.33 12.44
N GLU A 252 4.18 -8.41 11.66
CA GLU A 252 4.09 -8.54 10.19
C GLU A 252 3.48 -9.90 9.81
N ARG A 253 2.46 -9.87 8.95
CA ARG A 253 1.75 -11.05 8.47
C ARG A 253 1.66 -11.05 6.95
N LEU A 254 1.85 -12.21 6.32
CA LEU A 254 1.68 -12.41 4.87
C LEU A 254 0.32 -13.02 4.50
N ASP A 255 -0.40 -13.51 5.47
CA ASP A 255 -1.71 -14.15 5.35
C ASP A 255 -2.88 -13.19 5.67
N VAL A 256 -2.70 -11.88 5.43
CA VAL A 256 -3.70 -10.83 5.69
C VAL A 256 -5.06 -11.17 5.05
N ALA A 257 -5.06 -11.84 3.90
CA ALA A 257 -6.29 -12.27 3.23
C ALA A 257 -7.12 -13.29 4.05
N ALA A 258 -6.50 -14.04 4.96
CA ALA A 258 -7.22 -14.92 5.88
C ALA A 258 -7.67 -14.19 7.15
N LEU A 259 -6.99 -13.09 7.52
CA LEU A 259 -7.26 -12.35 8.75
C LEU A 259 -8.36 -11.28 8.59
N LEU A 260 -8.34 -10.52 7.49
CA LEU A 260 -9.29 -9.43 7.25
C LEU A 260 -10.76 -9.87 7.28
N PRO A 261 -11.15 -11.02 6.69
CA PRO A 261 -12.54 -11.47 6.75
C PRO A 261 -13.06 -11.73 8.17
N ALA A 262 -12.16 -11.94 9.14
CA ALA A 262 -12.53 -12.21 10.54
C ALA A 262 -12.82 -10.95 11.37
N LEU A 263 -12.55 -9.75 10.82
CA LEU A 263 -12.86 -8.47 11.46
C LEU A 263 -14.36 -8.15 11.35
N ASP A 264 -14.91 -7.47 12.35
CA ASP A 264 -16.23 -6.86 12.27
C ASP A 264 -16.17 -5.45 11.69
N VAL A 265 -15.12 -4.68 12.03
CA VAL A 265 -14.89 -3.32 11.53
C VAL A 265 -13.40 -3.18 11.18
N PHE A 266 -13.10 -2.67 10.00
CA PHE A 266 -11.75 -2.25 9.64
C PHE A 266 -11.59 -0.74 9.85
N VAL A 267 -10.45 -0.32 10.41
CA VAL A 267 -10.16 1.10 10.67
C VAL A 267 -8.85 1.51 10.02
N LEU A 268 -8.87 2.61 9.27
CA LEU A 268 -7.68 3.30 8.77
C LEU A 268 -7.56 4.64 9.49
N SER A 269 -6.74 4.71 10.55
CA SER A 269 -6.55 5.89 11.41
C SER A 269 -5.45 6.84 10.95
N SER A 270 -4.97 6.68 9.74
CA SER A 270 -3.79 7.37 9.21
C SER A 270 -3.93 8.90 9.25
N ILE A 271 -2.79 9.59 9.37
CA ILE A 271 -2.69 11.04 9.18
C ILE A 271 -2.06 11.40 7.83
N GLN A 272 -1.55 10.40 7.12
CA GLN A 272 -0.95 10.55 5.78
C GLN A 272 -1.11 9.24 5.00
N GLU A 273 -1.65 9.32 3.78
CA GLU A 273 -1.82 8.20 2.86
C GLU A 273 -1.65 8.66 1.40
N GLY A 274 -1.27 7.72 0.53
CA GLY A 274 -1.58 7.80 -0.88
C GLY A 274 -2.92 7.09 -1.14
N LEU A 275 -2.89 5.92 -1.80
CA LEU A 275 -4.02 5.00 -1.90
C LEU A 275 -3.71 3.72 -1.12
N SER A 276 -4.36 3.55 0.02
CA SER A 276 -4.11 2.43 0.95
C SER A 276 -4.55 1.08 0.38
N LEU A 277 -3.60 0.16 0.18
CA LEU A 277 -3.93 -1.23 -0.19
C LEU A 277 -4.75 -1.93 0.90
N ALA A 278 -4.40 -1.73 2.18
CA ALA A 278 -5.11 -2.35 3.28
C ALA A 278 -6.59 -1.95 3.33
N LEU A 279 -6.91 -0.70 2.96
CA LEU A 279 -8.30 -0.25 2.79
C LEU A 279 -8.99 -1.04 1.67
N LEU A 280 -8.37 -1.11 0.48
CA LEU A 280 -8.94 -1.84 -0.66
C LEU A 280 -9.11 -3.34 -0.35
N GLU A 281 -8.16 -3.94 0.39
CA GLU A 281 -8.19 -5.34 0.83
C GLU A 281 -9.35 -5.60 1.81
N ALA A 282 -9.56 -4.70 2.79
CA ALA A 282 -10.68 -4.78 3.73
C ALA A 282 -12.03 -4.61 3.02
N MET A 283 -12.13 -3.64 2.11
CA MET A 283 -13.32 -3.43 1.27
C MET A 283 -13.60 -4.64 0.38
N ALA A 284 -12.58 -5.26 -0.21
CA ALA A 284 -12.72 -6.50 -0.98
C ALA A 284 -13.25 -7.67 -0.14
N CYS A 285 -12.89 -7.73 1.15
CA CYS A 285 -13.45 -8.69 2.11
C CYS A 285 -14.87 -8.33 2.58
N ALA A 286 -15.51 -7.32 1.99
CA ALA A 286 -16.82 -6.79 2.41
C ALA A 286 -16.85 -6.37 3.89
N ARG A 287 -15.74 -5.86 4.42
CA ARG A 287 -15.74 -5.31 5.79
C ARG A 287 -16.25 -3.88 5.78
N PRO A 288 -17.11 -3.51 6.75
CA PRO A 288 -17.40 -2.10 6.97
C PRO A 288 -16.13 -1.38 7.38
N VAL A 289 -15.90 -0.19 6.82
CA VAL A 289 -14.66 0.56 7.02
C VAL A 289 -14.93 1.92 7.67
N VAL A 290 -14.04 2.30 8.57
CA VAL A 290 -13.91 3.68 9.09
C VAL A 290 -12.54 4.19 8.66
N VAL A 291 -12.51 5.33 7.99
CA VAL A 291 -11.27 5.93 7.50
C VAL A 291 -11.13 7.38 7.96
N THR A 292 -9.91 7.82 8.16
CA THR A 292 -9.61 9.24 8.32
C THR A 292 -9.61 9.94 6.97
N ASP A 293 -10.00 11.23 6.95
CA ASP A 293 -10.01 12.09 5.75
C ASP A 293 -8.58 12.50 5.37
N VAL A 294 -7.84 11.56 4.77
CA VAL A 294 -6.47 11.78 4.30
C VAL A 294 -6.21 11.04 2.98
N GLY A 295 -5.43 11.66 2.11
CA GLY A 295 -5.08 11.11 0.80
C GLY A 295 -6.32 10.71 -0.01
N ALA A 296 -6.27 9.58 -0.69
CA ALA A 296 -7.39 9.07 -1.47
C ALA A 296 -8.48 8.37 -0.61
N ALA A 297 -8.27 8.15 0.70
CA ALA A 297 -9.13 7.28 1.50
C ALA A 297 -10.58 7.78 1.56
N ALA A 298 -10.78 9.08 1.84
CA ALA A 298 -12.11 9.67 1.90
C ALA A 298 -12.83 9.63 0.54
N GLY A 299 -12.13 9.94 -0.56
CA GLY A 299 -12.67 9.86 -1.92
C GLY A 299 -13.10 8.43 -2.28
N VAL A 300 -12.26 7.44 -1.99
CA VAL A 300 -12.57 6.02 -2.24
C VAL A 300 -13.84 5.60 -1.51
N VAL A 301 -13.98 5.98 -0.24
CA VAL A 301 -15.12 5.58 0.60
C VAL A 301 -16.39 6.39 0.23
N GLY A 302 -16.24 7.69 -0.06
CA GLY A 302 -17.36 8.57 -0.39
C GLY A 302 -18.00 8.28 -1.75
N ASP A 303 -17.21 7.88 -2.74
CA ASP A 303 -17.68 7.59 -4.11
C ASP A 303 -18.77 6.50 -4.21
N GLY A 304 -19.04 5.76 -3.14
CA GLY A 304 -20.02 4.67 -3.17
C GLY A 304 -20.80 4.53 -1.86
N ASP A 305 -20.80 5.53 -0.99
CA ASP A 305 -21.31 5.38 0.38
C ASP A 305 -20.83 4.07 1.02
N ALA A 306 -19.51 3.84 0.90
CA ALA A 306 -18.89 2.55 1.15
C ALA A 306 -18.30 2.41 2.57
N GLY A 307 -18.50 3.40 3.44
CA GLY A 307 -17.97 3.41 4.81
C GLY A 307 -18.14 4.76 5.48
N LEU A 308 -17.47 4.97 6.61
CA LEU A 308 -17.52 6.20 7.39
C LEU A 308 -16.19 6.94 7.33
N VAL A 309 -16.27 8.28 7.20
CA VAL A 309 -15.11 9.17 7.15
C VAL A 309 -15.10 10.04 8.39
N VAL A 310 -13.92 10.16 9.03
CA VAL A 310 -13.73 11.00 10.23
C VAL A 310 -12.49 11.90 10.05
N ALA A 311 -12.39 12.95 10.85
CA ALA A 311 -11.21 13.81 10.82
C ALA A 311 -9.95 13.04 11.31
N PRO A 312 -8.75 13.33 10.75
CA PRO A 312 -7.50 12.77 11.28
C PRO A 312 -7.25 13.25 12.71
N LYS A 313 -6.66 12.37 13.54
CA LYS A 313 -6.39 12.59 14.98
C LYS A 313 -7.65 12.77 15.84
N ASP A 314 -8.82 12.45 15.35
CA ASP A 314 -10.09 12.51 16.07
C ASP A 314 -10.42 11.14 16.70
N ALA A 315 -9.94 10.91 17.91
CA ALA A 315 -10.20 9.68 18.65
C ALA A 315 -11.68 9.53 19.05
N GLU A 316 -12.40 10.64 19.23
CA GLU A 316 -13.82 10.63 19.59
C GLU A 316 -14.70 10.27 18.39
N GLY A 317 -14.45 10.91 17.24
CA GLY A 317 -15.13 10.58 15.99
C GLY A 317 -14.86 9.14 15.55
N LEU A 318 -13.60 8.64 15.67
CA LEU A 318 -13.27 7.24 15.42
C LEU A 318 -14.07 6.30 16.34
N ALA A 319 -14.13 6.60 17.64
CA ALA A 319 -14.87 5.78 18.60
C ALA A 319 -16.36 5.76 18.29
N ALA A 320 -16.96 6.91 18.00
CA ALA A 320 -18.38 7.02 17.64
C ALA A 320 -18.71 6.23 16.37
N ALA A 321 -17.87 6.36 15.32
CA ALA A 321 -18.06 5.64 14.06
C ALA A 321 -17.93 4.12 14.24
N ILE A 322 -16.95 3.66 15.01
CA ILE A 322 -16.78 2.22 15.32
C ILE A 322 -17.99 1.71 16.13
N ALA A 323 -18.39 2.42 17.18
CA ALA A 323 -19.54 2.03 18.02
C ALA A 323 -20.84 1.96 17.21
N PHE A 324 -21.06 2.91 16.30
CA PHE A 324 -22.19 2.89 15.37
C PHE A 324 -22.22 1.61 14.52
N LEU A 325 -21.09 1.26 13.88
CA LEU A 325 -21.00 0.05 13.06
C LEU A 325 -21.16 -1.26 13.88
N LEU A 326 -20.72 -1.27 15.14
CA LEU A 326 -20.90 -2.44 16.02
C LEU A 326 -22.33 -2.58 16.51
N SER A 327 -23.08 -1.48 16.67
CA SER A 327 -24.47 -1.48 17.15
C SER A 327 -25.48 -1.81 16.04
N ASP A 328 -25.21 -1.41 14.79
CA ASP A 328 -26.06 -1.67 13.62
C ASP A 328 -25.35 -2.66 12.66
N ARG A 329 -25.47 -3.95 12.96
CA ARG A 329 -24.84 -5.01 12.16
C ARG A 329 -25.39 -5.11 10.74
N GLU A 330 -26.67 -4.80 10.56
CA GLU A 330 -27.32 -4.86 9.24
C GLU A 330 -26.82 -3.70 8.36
N GLY A 331 -26.84 -2.47 8.86
CA GLY A 331 -26.28 -1.30 8.17
C GLY A 331 -24.79 -1.46 7.88
N ALA A 332 -24.01 -2.00 8.84
CA ALA A 332 -22.59 -2.30 8.64
C ALA A 332 -22.36 -3.32 7.52
N ALA A 333 -23.17 -4.38 7.43
CA ALA A 333 -23.09 -5.37 6.35
C ALA A 333 -23.44 -4.76 4.98
N LEU A 334 -24.45 -3.88 4.92
CA LEU A 334 -24.79 -3.14 3.69
C LEU A 334 -23.64 -2.24 3.21
N LEU A 335 -22.99 -1.51 4.14
CA LEU A 335 -21.80 -0.70 3.82
C LEU A 335 -20.66 -1.56 3.31
N GLY A 336 -20.35 -2.66 3.97
CA GLY A 336 -19.35 -3.63 3.52
C GLY A 336 -19.64 -4.20 2.13
N GLY A 337 -20.90 -4.51 1.86
CA GLY A 337 -21.35 -4.95 0.53
C GLY A 337 -21.18 -3.89 -0.56
N ARG A 338 -21.44 -2.61 -0.25
CA ARG A 338 -21.17 -1.47 -1.16
C ARG A 338 -19.67 -1.30 -1.40
N ALA A 339 -18.86 -1.37 -0.33
CA ALA A 339 -17.42 -1.30 -0.39
C ALA A 339 -16.82 -2.34 -1.34
N ARG A 340 -17.26 -3.61 -1.22
CA ARG A 340 -16.82 -4.68 -2.12
C ARG A 340 -17.19 -4.42 -3.57
N ARG A 341 -18.45 -4.07 -3.86
CA ARG A 341 -18.88 -3.76 -5.23
C ARG A 341 -18.12 -2.60 -5.86
N LEU A 342 -17.75 -1.59 -5.07
CA LEU A 342 -16.94 -0.46 -5.54
C LEU A 342 -15.54 -0.94 -5.95
N VAL A 343 -14.89 -1.74 -5.11
CA VAL A 343 -13.54 -2.26 -5.35
C VAL A 343 -13.52 -3.19 -6.57
N GLU A 344 -14.50 -4.09 -6.71
CA GLU A 344 -14.63 -4.99 -7.87
C GLU A 344 -14.76 -4.21 -9.18
N ARG A 345 -15.40 -3.04 -9.16
CA ARG A 345 -15.60 -2.23 -10.38
C ARG A 345 -14.46 -1.29 -10.72
N ARG A 346 -13.73 -0.76 -9.73
CA ARG A 346 -12.78 0.35 -9.95
C ARG A 346 -11.33 0.05 -9.55
N TYR A 347 -11.11 -1.03 -8.82
CA TYR A 347 -9.80 -1.34 -8.23
C TYR A 347 -9.39 -2.80 -8.44
N ASP A 348 -9.73 -3.38 -9.61
CA ASP A 348 -9.31 -4.74 -9.97
C ASP A 348 -7.80 -4.76 -10.22
N LEU A 349 -7.09 -5.63 -9.51
CA LEU A 349 -5.65 -5.80 -9.65
C LEU A 349 -5.23 -6.20 -11.08
N ARG A 350 -6.08 -6.93 -11.80
CA ARG A 350 -5.81 -7.35 -13.18
C ARG A 350 -5.70 -6.16 -14.13
N GLU A 351 -6.54 -5.14 -13.93
CA GLU A 351 -6.50 -3.87 -14.69
C GLU A 351 -5.26 -3.06 -14.35
N THR A 352 -4.95 -2.94 -13.05
CA THR A 352 -3.73 -2.29 -12.57
C THR A 352 -2.49 -2.90 -13.22
N VAL A 353 -2.32 -4.22 -13.08
CA VAL A 353 -1.18 -4.96 -13.67
C VAL A 353 -1.16 -4.83 -15.19
N GLY A 354 -2.31 -4.96 -15.85
CA GLY A 354 -2.44 -4.78 -17.30
C GLY A 354 -1.91 -3.42 -17.77
N SER A 355 -2.29 -2.35 -17.06
CA SER A 355 -1.88 -0.97 -17.35
C SER A 355 -0.35 -0.78 -17.20
N TYR A 356 0.25 -1.31 -16.12
CA TYR A 356 1.71 -1.26 -15.95
C TYR A 356 2.44 -2.02 -17.06
N LEU A 357 2.00 -3.23 -17.42
CA LEU A 357 2.63 -4.02 -18.46
C LEU A 357 2.46 -3.39 -19.85
N ALA A 358 1.34 -2.75 -20.13
CA ALA A 358 1.13 -1.99 -21.36
C ALA A 358 2.13 -0.82 -21.48
N LEU A 359 2.39 -0.08 -20.38
CA LEU A 359 3.44 0.94 -20.36
C LEU A 359 4.83 0.32 -20.63
N CYS A 360 5.12 -0.85 -20.10
CA CYS A 360 6.41 -1.53 -20.31
C CYS A 360 6.60 -1.97 -21.77
N VAL A 361 5.55 -2.25 -22.54
CA VAL A 361 5.65 -2.63 -23.97
C VAL A 361 5.76 -1.40 -24.87
N GLY A 362 5.42 -0.20 -24.41
CA GLY A 362 5.47 1.02 -25.22
C GLY A 362 4.16 1.31 -25.98
N GLY A 363 3.04 0.74 -25.56
CA GLY A 363 1.72 1.03 -26.11
C GLY A 363 1.14 2.33 -25.55
N ALA A 364 1.00 3.36 -26.38
CA ALA A 364 0.23 4.56 -26.06
C ALA A 364 -1.28 4.26 -26.12
N ARG A 365 -1.80 3.48 -25.18
CA ARG A 365 -3.24 3.36 -24.91
C ARG A 365 -3.46 3.04 -23.43
N ALA A 366 -3.10 3.98 -22.56
CA ALA A 366 -3.81 4.12 -21.30
C ALA A 366 -5.12 4.83 -21.65
N GLY A 367 -6.18 4.10 -21.83
CA GLY A 367 -7.52 4.65 -22.01
C GLY A 367 -7.87 5.46 -20.78
N VAL A 368 -7.99 6.76 -20.94
CA VAL A 368 -8.73 7.62 -20.04
C VAL A 368 -10.19 7.18 -20.21
N ALA A 369 -10.67 6.35 -19.30
CA ALA A 369 -12.10 6.29 -19.05
C ALA A 369 -12.43 7.58 -18.28
N ALA A 370 -13.24 8.43 -18.93
CA ALA A 370 -13.86 9.60 -18.35
C ALA A 370 -14.82 9.22 -17.22
#